data_d081afc011969ef5f44dcf60d2527f57
#
_entry.id   d081afc011969ef5f44dcf60d2527f57
#
_cell.length_a   1.000
_cell.length_b   1.000
_cell.length_c   1.000
_cell.angle_alpha   90.00
_cell.angle_beta   90.00
_cell.angle_gamma   90.00
#
_symmetry.space_group_name_H-M   'P 1'
#
loop_
_entity.id
_entity.type
_entity.pdbx_description
1 polymer ?
#
loop_
_entity_poly.entity_id
_entity_poly.type
_entity_poly.pdbx_seq_one_letter_code
_entity_poly.pdbx_strand_id
1 'polypeptide(L)'
;MKKTILTVLLSVFLLSAMTVPALAQYDWDVGVEVGDWFLYEPTLILWESEEVAFPPFYLQYLQTYNESSLMNYTVTDITGDIITFEVVYHWTNGTETTSTVDENMTSSESLMVIGANLPDGAEIRPAYSILDMWPMPARYLNESIMLETDTGTRETNVLDHDSNIFDQIYHYTYYWDKETGIQVYHAEHATDVLNENQQMFSYSCKVLLIDSSTGVVIPDLTGPVMLLTLIAITIPIVLHKRKTLKH
;
A
#
# COMPACT_ATOMS: atom_id res chain seq x y z
N MET A 1 -3.31 -58.79 14.67
CA MET A 1 -2.30 -57.99 13.98
C MET A 1 -2.84 -56.95 12.97
N LYS A 2 -3.72 -57.29 12.03
CA LYS A 2 -4.23 -56.30 11.03
C LYS A 2 -4.99 -55.08 11.63
N LYS A 3 -5.78 -55.32 12.69
CA LYS A 3 -6.54 -54.22 13.37
C LYS A 3 -5.64 -53.24 14.14
N THR A 4 -4.56 -53.74 14.75
CA THR A 4 -3.58 -52.92 15.49
C THR A 4 -2.77 -52.02 14.56
N ILE A 5 -2.39 -52.50 13.38
CA ILE A 5 -1.66 -51.73 12.36
C ILE A 5 -2.53 -50.60 11.80
N LEU A 6 -3.83 -50.86 11.56
CA LEU A 6 -4.77 -49.87 11.07
C LEU A 6 -4.97 -48.74 12.08
N THR A 7 -5.07 -49.08 13.38
CA THR A 7 -5.25 -48.06 14.45
C THR A 7 -3.98 -47.19 14.60
N VAL A 8 -2.79 -47.77 14.49
CA VAL A 8 -1.55 -47.00 14.54
C VAL A 8 -1.40 -46.07 13.33
N LEU A 9 -1.72 -46.56 12.12
CA LEU A 9 -1.72 -45.73 10.92
C LEU A 9 -2.73 -44.60 10.98
N LEU A 10 -3.93 -44.83 11.50
CA LEU A 10 -4.96 -43.78 11.67
C LEU A 10 -4.55 -42.74 12.71
N SER A 11 -3.90 -43.14 13.82
CA SER A 11 -3.41 -42.19 14.83
C SER A 11 -2.23 -41.34 14.33
N VAL A 12 -1.32 -41.92 13.53
CA VAL A 12 -0.23 -41.17 12.90
C VAL A 12 -0.79 -40.17 11.87
N PHE A 13 -1.79 -40.56 11.09
CA PHE A 13 -2.46 -39.66 10.13
C PHE A 13 -3.23 -38.53 10.83
N LEU A 14 -3.91 -38.80 11.94
CA LEU A 14 -4.57 -37.80 12.75
C LEU A 14 -3.58 -36.83 13.43
N LEU A 15 -2.43 -37.32 13.91
CA LEU A 15 -1.39 -36.45 14.45
C LEU A 15 -0.74 -35.56 13.39
N SER A 16 -0.52 -36.06 12.18
CA SER A 16 0.02 -35.25 11.09
C SER A 16 -1.00 -34.23 10.53
N ALA A 17 -2.31 -34.50 10.65
CA ALA A 17 -3.36 -33.54 10.27
C ALA A 17 -3.56 -32.44 11.32
N MET A 18 -3.03 -32.58 12.54
CA MET A 18 -3.10 -31.57 13.59
C MET A 18 -1.90 -30.61 13.64
N THR A 19 -0.90 -30.79 12.80
CA THR A 19 0.08 -29.74 12.54
C THR A 19 -0.56 -28.71 11.61
N VAL A 20 -1.55 -27.96 12.15
CA VAL A 20 -1.84 -26.64 11.63
C VAL A 20 -0.50 -25.91 11.74
N PRO A 21 0.10 -25.41 10.63
CA PRO A 21 1.23 -24.52 10.78
C PRO A 21 0.74 -23.43 11.72
N ALA A 22 1.38 -23.31 12.89
CA ALA A 22 1.19 -22.14 13.69
C ALA A 22 1.47 -20.99 12.73
N LEU A 23 0.42 -20.25 12.35
CA LEU A 23 0.59 -18.99 11.67
C LEU A 23 1.64 -18.29 12.50
N ALA A 24 2.78 -18.03 11.95
CA ALA A 24 3.83 -17.32 12.64
C ALA A 24 3.16 -15.99 13.03
N GLN A 25 2.78 -15.88 14.29
CA GLN A 25 2.33 -14.63 14.82
C GLN A 25 3.60 -13.81 14.88
N TYR A 26 3.79 -12.96 13.87
CA TYR A 26 4.89 -12.01 13.90
C TYR A 26 4.68 -11.12 15.12
N ASP A 27 5.71 -10.99 15.93
CA ASP A 27 5.75 -9.99 16.99
C ASP A 27 5.95 -8.65 16.24
N TRP A 28 4.89 -7.88 16.16
CA TRP A 28 4.88 -6.61 15.42
C TRP A 28 5.64 -5.58 16.24
N ASP A 29 6.86 -5.28 15.82
CA ASP A 29 7.64 -4.22 16.44
C ASP A 29 7.13 -2.84 15.98
N VAL A 30 7.02 -1.92 16.92
CA VAL A 30 6.77 -0.50 16.61
C VAL A 30 8.11 0.16 16.38
N GLY A 31 8.34 0.62 15.15
CA GLY A 31 9.63 1.21 14.76
C GLY A 31 9.68 2.73 14.86
N VAL A 32 8.65 3.37 15.45
CA VAL A 32 8.56 4.82 15.65
C VAL A 32 8.31 5.18 17.10
N GLU A 33 8.57 6.44 17.46
CA GLU A 33 8.37 6.99 18.81
C GLU A 33 7.42 8.19 18.77
N VAL A 34 6.78 8.49 19.91
CA VAL A 34 5.97 9.71 20.06
C VAL A 34 6.84 10.94 19.85
N GLY A 35 6.41 11.81 18.94
CA GLY A 35 7.15 12.98 18.50
C GLY A 35 7.89 12.80 17.18
N ASP A 36 7.99 11.58 16.64
CA ASP A 36 8.47 11.39 15.27
C ASP A 36 7.52 12.05 14.28
N TRP A 37 8.10 12.59 13.21
CA TRP A 37 7.33 13.24 12.15
C TRP A 37 7.83 12.83 10.77
N PHE A 38 6.89 12.88 9.79
CA PHE A 38 7.06 12.42 8.43
C PHE A 38 6.36 13.40 7.48
N LEU A 39 7.11 13.97 6.54
CA LEU A 39 6.60 14.93 5.57
C LEU A 39 6.46 14.27 4.21
N TYR A 40 5.24 14.26 3.69
CA TYR A 40 4.88 13.64 2.42
C TYR A 40 4.51 14.66 1.35
N GLU A 41 4.90 14.35 0.11
CA GLU A 41 4.43 15.04 -1.08
C GLU A 41 3.44 14.14 -1.83
N PRO A 42 2.13 14.41 -1.77
CA PRO A 42 1.14 13.73 -2.60
C PRO A 42 1.12 14.34 -4.00
N THR A 43 0.88 13.52 -5.02
CA THR A 43 0.80 13.97 -6.41
C THR A 43 -0.27 13.18 -7.16
N LEU A 44 -1.25 13.87 -7.75
CA LEU A 44 -2.09 13.30 -8.80
C LEU A 44 -1.35 13.47 -10.13
N ILE A 45 -0.90 12.35 -10.70
CA ILE A 45 -0.09 12.35 -11.94
C ILE A 45 -0.99 12.43 -13.17
N LEU A 46 -2.10 11.69 -13.15
CA LEU A 46 -3.01 11.56 -14.27
C LEU A 46 -4.46 11.47 -13.78
N TRP A 47 -5.33 12.17 -14.47
CA TRP A 47 -6.77 11.95 -14.45
C TRP A 47 -7.29 12.06 -15.88
N GLU A 48 -7.89 11.01 -16.40
CA GLU A 48 -8.49 10.99 -17.73
C GLU A 48 -9.95 10.51 -17.62
N SER A 49 -10.90 11.38 -17.90
CA SER A 49 -12.30 11.03 -18.11
C SER A 49 -12.99 12.14 -18.87
N GLU A 50 -13.88 11.78 -19.79
CA GLU A 50 -14.74 12.73 -20.50
C GLU A 50 -16.06 12.97 -19.77
N GLU A 51 -16.49 12.03 -18.93
CA GLU A 51 -17.85 12.00 -18.37
C GLU A 51 -17.91 11.95 -16.84
N VAL A 52 -16.85 11.44 -16.19
CA VAL A 52 -16.80 11.30 -14.75
C VAL A 52 -16.30 12.58 -14.10
N ALA A 53 -17.09 13.15 -13.19
CA ALA A 53 -16.62 14.26 -12.38
C ALA A 53 -15.47 13.82 -11.45
N PHE A 54 -14.45 14.65 -11.33
CA PHE A 54 -13.33 14.43 -10.42
C PHE A 54 -13.64 15.00 -9.03
N PRO A 55 -13.33 14.25 -7.97
CA PRO A 55 -13.12 12.79 -7.92
C PRO A 55 -14.45 12.04 -7.80
N PRO A 56 -14.52 10.76 -8.18
CA PRO A 56 -15.66 9.92 -7.82
C PRO A 56 -15.77 9.82 -6.29
N PHE A 57 -16.98 9.62 -5.77
CA PHE A 57 -17.21 9.67 -4.33
C PHE A 57 -16.39 8.64 -3.52
N TYR A 58 -16.04 7.51 -4.13
CA TYR A 58 -15.23 6.45 -3.50
C TYR A 58 -13.70 6.64 -3.64
N LEU A 59 -13.26 7.68 -4.36
CA LEU A 59 -11.86 8.06 -4.53
C LEU A 59 -11.59 9.49 -4.01
N GLN A 60 -12.26 9.89 -2.93
CA GLN A 60 -12.15 11.25 -2.38
C GLN A 60 -10.72 11.62 -1.96
N TYR A 61 -9.88 10.64 -1.61
CA TYR A 61 -8.47 10.86 -1.31
C TYR A 61 -7.69 11.44 -2.50
N LEU A 62 -8.11 11.18 -3.75
CA LEU A 62 -7.49 11.80 -4.94
C LEU A 62 -7.65 13.32 -4.96
N GLN A 63 -8.76 13.85 -4.40
CA GLN A 63 -8.91 15.29 -4.23
C GLN A 63 -7.86 15.83 -3.25
N THR A 64 -7.65 15.13 -2.13
CA THR A 64 -6.58 15.49 -1.19
C THR A 64 -5.24 15.51 -1.88
N TYR A 65 -4.91 14.49 -2.69
CA TYR A 65 -3.64 14.42 -3.43
C TYR A 65 -3.50 15.50 -4.51
N ASN A 66 -4.60 15.94 -5.10
CA ASN A 66 -4.60 17.01 -6.11
C ASN A 66 -4.52 18.41 -5.48
N GLU A 67 -5.06 18.59 -4.29
CA GLU A 67 -5.22 19.91 -3.65
C GLU A 67 -4.20 20.17 -2.53
N SER A 68 -3.53 19.12 -1.99
CA SER A 68 -2.46 19.30 -1.00
C SER A 68 -1.10 19.42 -1.70
N SER A 69 -0.29 20.34 -1.21
CA SER A 69 1.12 20.41 -1.58
C SER A 69 1.98 19.51 -0.70
N LEU A 70 1.63 19.40 0.58
CA LEU A 70 2.35 18.59 1.57
C LEU A 70 1.37 18.03 2.60
N MET A 71 1.77 16.92 3.22
CA MET A 71 1.10 16.32 4.37
C MET A 71 2.15 16.01 5.44
N ASN A 72 2.03 16.63 6.61
CA ASN A 72 2.93 16.36 7.73
C ASN A 72 2.23 15.49 8.77
N TYR A 73 2.76 14.29 8.98
CA TYR A 73 2.30 13.33 9.99
C TYR A 73 3.21 13.39 11.20
N THR A 74 2.65 13.59 12.39
CA THR A 74 3.39 13.56 13.66
C THR A 74 2.80 12.50 14.57
N VAL A 75 3.61 11.58 15.08
CA VAL A 75 3.19 10.55 16.04
C VAL A 75 2.85 11.23 17.37
N THR A 76 1.59 11.13 17.80
CA THR A 76 1.11 11.74 19.05
C THR A 76 0.85 10.73 20.15
N ASP A 77 0.52 9.48 19.80
CA ASP A 77 0.33 8.38 20.76
C ASP A 77 0.63 7.02 20.10
N ILE A 78 1.02 6.06 20.92
CA ILE A 78 1.21 4.65 20.54
C ILE A 78 0.57 3.78 21.59
N THR A 79 -0.48 3.06 21.23
CA THR A 79 -1.20 2.16 22.13
C THR A 79 -1.36 0.78 21.51
N GLY A 80 -0.51 -0.18 21.90
CA GLY A 80 -0.45 -1.52 21.30
C GLY A 80 -0.09 -1.41 19.82
N ASP A 81 -0.95 -1.94 18.94
CA ASP A 81 -0.76 -1.93 17.49
C ASP A 81 -1.30 -0.66 16.82
N ILE A 82 -1.81 0.29 17.60
CA ILE A 82 -2.38 1.53 17.08
C ILE A 82 -1.39 2.68 17.27
N ILE A 83 -1.10 3.38 16.17
CA ILE A 83 -0.31 4.60 16.15
C ILE A 83 -1.26 5.75 15.81
N THR A 84 -1.33 6.75 16.69
CA THR A 84 -2.12 7.95 16.47
C THR A 84 -1.24 9.04 15.88
N PHE A 85 -1.65 9.58 14.73
CA PHE A 85 -0.99 10.69 14.08
C PHE A 85 -1.84 11.97 14.16
N GLU A 86 -1.19 13.09 14.43
CA GLU A 86 -1.69 14.40 14.02
C GLU A 86 -1.22 14.63 12.58
N VAL A 87 -2.16 14.96 11.68
CA VAL A 87 -1.86 15.19 10.26
C VAL A 87 -2.21 16.63 9.91
N VAL A 88 -1.20 17.38 9.47
CA VAL A 88 -1.36 18.75 8.95
C VAL A 88 -1.29 18.71 7.43
N TYR A 89 -2.39 19.06 6.79
CA TYR A 89 -2.47 19.21 5.34
C TYR A 89 -2.15 20.65 4.95
N HIS A 90 -1.16 20.84 4.10
CA HIS A 90 -0.83 22.13 3.49
C HIS A 90 -1.47 22.17 2.10
N TRP A 91 -2.51 22.96 1.96
CA TRP A 91 -3.25 23.05 0.71
C TRP A 91 -2.56 23.96 -0.29
N THR A 92 -2.72 23.69 -1.58
CA THR A 92 -2.16 24.49 -2.69
C THR A 92 -2.65 25.94 -2.70
N ASN A 93 -3.79 26.22 -2.05
CA ASN A 93 -4.31 27.58 -1.87
C ASN A 93 -3.65 28.36 -0.71
N GLY A 94 -2.67 27.76 -0.02
CA GLY A 94 -1.94 28.34 1.10
C GLY A 94 -2.63 28.25 2.46
N THR A 95 -3.75 27.52 2.57
CA THR A 95 -4.38 27.23 3.86
C THR A 95 -3.86 25.91 4.45
N GLU A 96 -4.11 25.72 5.74
CA GLU A 96 -3.78 24.48 6.45
C GLU A 96 -5.02 23.95 7.16
N THR A 97 -5.09 22.61 7.27
CA THR A 97 -6.07 21.92 8.12
C THR A 97 -5.38 20.81 8.89
N THR A 98 -5.84 20.57 10.11
CA THR A 98 -5.29 19.50 10.97
C THR A 98 -6.36 18.45 11.24
N SER A 99 -5.98 17.19 11.21
CA SER A 99 -6.82 16.06 11.60
C SER A 99 -6.03 15.10 12.47
N THR A 100 -6.73 14.21 13.17
CA THR A 100 -6.12 13.09 13.89
C THR A 100 -6.52 11.80 13.20
N VAL A 101 -5.56 10.90 12.99
CA VAL A 101 -5.74 9.62 12.31
C VAL A 101 -5.14 8.51 13.17
N ASP A 102 -5.92 7.47 13.42
CA ASP A 102 -5.45 6.24 14.07
C ASP A 102 -5.13 5.20 13.00
N GLU A 103 -3.90 4.73 12.99
CA GLU A 103 -3.41 3.68 12.09
C GLU A 103 -3.14 2.40 12.88
N ASN A 104 -3.79 1.31 12.50
CA ASN A 104 -3.52 0.02 13.09
C ASN A 104 -2.54 -0.75 12.19
N MET A 105 -1.34 -1.03 12.69
CA MET A 105 -0.27 -1.70 11.94
C MET A 105 -0.64 -3.08 11.39
N THR A 106 -1.62 -3.75 12.00
CA THR A 106 -2.02 -5.12 11.64
C THR A 106 -3.26 -5.18 10.76
N SER A 107 -4.01 -4.08 10.63
CA SER A 107 -5.31 -4.07 9.94
C SER A 107 -5.66 -2.77 9.24
N SER A 108 -4.76 -1.76 9.23
CA SER A 108 -5.03 -0.47 8.59
C SER A 108 -5.36 -0.60 7.11
N GLU A 109 -6.36 0.14 6.68
CA GLU A 109 -6.69 0.24 5.25
C GLU A 109 -5.72 1.17 4.50
N SER A 110 -5.17 2.17 5.18
CA SER A 110 -4.30 3.16 4.57
C SER A 110 -2.90 2.63 4.28
N LEU A 111 -2.45 1.60 5.04
CA LEU A 111 -1.09 1.06 4.96
C LEU A 111 0.02 2.11 5.15
N MET A 112 -0.28 3.23 5.83
CA MET A 112 0.72 4.26 6.15
C MET A 112 1.84 3.74 7.03
N VAL A 113 1.52 2.77 7.88
CA VAL A 113 2.48 2.11 8.77
C VAL A 113 2.20 0.61 8.82
N ILE A 114 3.26 -0.18 8.81
CA ILE A 114 3.24 -1.63 9.06
C ILE A 114 4.20 -1.95 10.21
N GLY A 115 4.22 -3.18 10.69
CA GLY A 115 5.24 -3.59 11.68
C GLY A 115 6.65 -3.38 11.15
N ALA A 116 7.55 -2.92 12.05
CA ALA A 116 8.96 -2.79 11.73
C ALA A 116 9.63 -4.17 11.61
N ASN A 117 10.73 -4.24 10.88
CA ASN A 117 11.59 -5.43 10.73
C ASN A 117 10.87 -6.70 10.21
N LEU A 118 9.75 -6.53 9.51
CA LEU A 118 9.05 -7.68 8.92
C LEU A 118 9.89 -8.36 7.84
N PRO A 119 9.89 -9.71 7.80
CA PRO A 119 10.58 -10.46 6.78
C PRO A 119 9.80 -10.49 5.46
N ASP A 120 10.49 -10.86 4.37
CA ASP A 120 9.84 -11.17 3.10
C ASP A 120 8.76 -12.24 3.27
N GLY A 121 7.63 -12.05 2.61
CA GLY A 121 6.47 -12.93 2.72
C GLY A 121 5.65 -12.73 4.00
N ALA A 122 5.97 -11.76 4.86
CA ALA A 122 5.13 -11.45 6.02
C ALA A 122 3.75 -10.99 5.57
N GLU A 123 2.71 -11.49 6.26
CA GLU A 123 1.35 -10.99 6.10
C GLU A 123 1.23 -9.62 6.75
N ILE A 124 0.93 -8.60 5.97
CA ILE A 124 0.76 -7.22 6.45
C ILE A 124 -0.71 -6.82 6.57
N ARG A 125 -1.59 -7.62 6.00
CA ARG A 125 -3.03 -7.41 6.08
C ARG A 125 -3.75 -8.74 5.93
N PRO A 126 -4.58 -9.14 6.89
CA PRO A 126 -5.39 -10.34 6.77
C PRO A 126 -6.46 -10.18 5.66
N ALA A 127 -6.96 -11.30 5.16
CA ALA A 127 -8.10 -11.28 4.28
C ALA A 127 -9.31 -10.66 4.99
N TYR A 128 -10.04 -9.81 4.31
CA TYR A 128 -11.24 -9.15 4.83
C TYR A 128 -12.32 -9.06 3.76
N SER A 129 -13.47 -8.54 4.12
CA SER A 129 -14.59 -8.36 3.18
C SER A 129 -15.06 -6.91 3.20
N ILE A 130 -15.13 -6.29 2.05
CA ILE A 130 -15.75 -4.97 1.93
C ILE A 130 -17.26 -5.15 1.93
N LEU A 131 -17.95 -4.51 2.89
CA LEU A 131 -19.41 -4.58 3.05
C LEU A 131 -19.96 -6.01 3.12
N ASP A 132 -19.18 -6.97 3.63
CA ASP A 132 -19.51 -8.40 3.69
C ASP A 132 -19.84 -9.06 2.33
N MET A 133 -19.58 -8.37 1.22
CA MET A 133 -19.91 -8.84 -0.13
C MET A 133 -18.70 -9.09 -1.00
N TRP A 134 -17.60 -8.33 -0.80
CA TRP A 134 -16.42 -8.43 -1.64
C TRP A 134 -15.22 -8.91 -0.84
N PRO A 135 -14.80 -10.17 -1.04
CA PRO A 135 -13.64 -10.71 -0.36
C PRO A 135 -12.37 -10.07 -0.92
N MET A 136 -11.60 -9.46 -0.02
CA MET A 136 -10.27 -8.96 -0.31
C MET A 136 -9.25 -9.97 0.21
N PRO A 137 -8.29 -10.41 -0.61
CA PRO A 137 -7.28 -11.37 -0.19
C PRO A 137 -6.35 -10.76 0.87
N ALA A 138 -5.73 -11.62 1.66
CA ALA A 138 -4.61 -11.22 2.52
C ALA A 138 -3.47 -10.65 1.65
N ARG A 139 -2.73 -9.70 2.22
CA ARG A 139 -1.58 -9.06 1.57
C ARG A 139 -0.30 -9.46 2.27
N TYR A 140 0.69 -9.80 1.46
CA TYR A 140 2.00 -10.27 1.90
C TYR A 140 3.08 -9.42 1.27
N LEU A 141 4.13 -9.10 2.01
CA LEU A 141 5.32 -8.46 1.46
C LEU A 141 5.91 -9.32 0.34
N ASN A 142 6.29 -8.70 -0.76
CA ASN A 142 6.92 -9.41 -1.88
C ASN A 142 8.38 -9.71 -1.56
N GLU A 143 9.14 -8.68 -1.26
CA GLU A 143 10.59 -8.71 -1.05
C GLU A 143 11.05 -7.50 -0.25
N SER A 144 12.30 -7.53 0.19
CA SER A 144 13.00 -6.35 0.69
C SER A 144 14.07 -5.93 -0.31
N ILE A 145 14.17 -4.63 -0.55
CA ILE A 145 15.16 -4.04 -1.45
C ILE A 145 15.98 -2.97 -0.72
N MET A 146 17.17 -2.68 -1.26
CA MET A 146 17.99 -1.58 -0.78
C MET A 146 17.69 -0.34 -1.63
N LEU A 147 17.20 0.70 -0.99
CA LEU A 147 17.01 2.02 -1.62
C LEU A 147 18.11 2.98 -1.21
N GLU A 148 18.62 3.74 -2.17
CA GLU A 148 19.47 4.89 -1.88
C GLU A 148 18.59 6.03 -1.38
N THR A 149 18.97 6.62 -0.25
CA THR A 149 18.33 7.79 0.35
C THR A 149 19.35 8.90 0.51
N ASP A 150 18.94 10.12 0.80
CA ASP A 150 19.86 11.25 1.04
C ASP A 150 20.77 11.02 2.25
N THR A 151 20.35 10.16 3.19
CA THR A 151 21.11 9.81 4.40
C THR A 151 21.89 8.49 4.29
N GLY A 152 21.84 7.82 3.14
CA GLY A 152 22.49 6.53 2.89
C GLY A 152 21.54 5.48 2.34
N THR A 153 21.99 4.24 2.26
CA THR A 153 21.19 3.12 1.78
C THR A 153 20.34 2.53 2.92
N ARG A 154 19.04 2.33 2.67
CA ARG A 154 18.11 1.73 3.64
C ARG A 154 17.42 0.51 3.07
N GLU A 155 17.21 -0.50 3.90
CA GLU A 155 16.42 -1.67 3.54
C GLU A 155 14.93 -1.31 3.59
N THR A 156 14.20 -1.67 2.55
CA THR A 156 12.82 -1.26 2.33
C THR A 156 11.98 -2.46 1.95
N ASN A 157 10.89 -2.69 2.66
CA ASN A 157 9.90 -3.71 2.34
C ASN A 157 9.02 -3.24 1.18
N VAL A 158 8.70 -4.17 0.28
CA VAL A 158 7.95 -3.90 -0.95
C VAL A 158 6.67 -4.73 -1.01
N LEU A 159 5.58 -4.10 -1.39
CA LEU A 159 4.37 -4.74 -1.88
C LEU A 159 4.03 -4.16 -3.25
N ASP A 160 4.05 -5.00 -4.26
CA ASP A 160 3.64 -4.68 -5.62
C ASP A 160 2.58 -5.70 -6.02
N HIS A 161 1.36 -5.25 -6.29
CA HIS A 161 0.25 -6.17 -6.58
C HIS A 161 -0.87 -5.53 -7.38
N ASP A 162 -1.56 -6.38 -8.13
CA ASP A 162 -2.83 -6.06 -8.77
C ASP A 162 -4.00 -6.46 -7.86
N SER A 163 -4.94 -5.55 -7.68
CA SER A 163 -6.20 -5.82 -7.02
C SER A 163 -7.32 -5.81 -8.05
N ASN A 164 -8.07 -6.91 -8.13
CA ASN A 164 -9.25 -6.98 -8.99
C ASN A 164 -10.49 -6.60 -8.15
N ILE A 165 -11.06 -5.44 -8.45
CA ILE A 165 -12.26 -4.93 -7.79
C ILE A 165 -13.31 -4.69 -8.88
N PHE A 166 -14.43 -5.41 -8.86
CA PHE A 166 -15.50 -5.33 -9.87
C PHE A 166 -15.04 -5.61 -11.31
N ASP A 167 -14.17 -6.62 -11.49
CA ASP A 167 -13.54 -6.95 -12.78
C ASP A 167 -12.63 -5.84 -13.35
N GLN A 168 -12.22 -4.91 -12.50
CA GLN A 168 -11.33 -3.82 -12.84
C GLN A 168 -10.00 -3.99 -12.09
N ILE A 169 -8.91 -3.70 -12.78
CA ILE A 169 -7.57 -3.90 -12.24
C ILE A 169 -7.03 -2.57 -11.74
N TYR A 170 -6.68 -2.57 -10.46
CA TYR A 170 -5.96 -1.50 -9.78
C TYR A 170 -4.58 -2.02 -9.45
N HIS A 171 -3.56 -1.33 -9.89
CA HIS A 171 -2.16 -1.65 -9.60
C HIS A 171 -1.68 -0.78 -8.46
N TYR A 172 -1.11 -1.41 -7.42
CA TYR A 172 -0.60 -0.76 -6.22
C TYR A 172 0.85 -1.10 -6.00
N THR A 173 1.65 -0.09 -5.70
CA THR A 173 3.05 -0.25 -5.29
C THR A 173 3.25 0.50 -3.98
N TYR A 174 3.75 -0.20 -2.96
CA TYR A 174 4.06 0.36 -1.66
C TYR A 174 5.49 0.01 -1.28
N TYR A 175 6.19 0.97 -0.71
CA TYR A 175 7.49 0.78 -0.08
C TYR A 175 7.43 1.29 1.35
N TRP A 176 7.95 0.49 2.30
CA TRP A 176 8.07 0.87 3.71
C TRP A 176 9.53 0.75 4.13
N ASP A 177 10.03 1.75 4.82
CA ASP A 177 11.30 1.62 5.51
C ASP A 177 11.22 0.46 6.51
N LYS A 178 12.14 -0.49 6.41
CA LYS A 178 12.05 -1.74 7.17
C LYS A 178 12.27 -1.54 8.67
N GLU A 179 13.12 -0.57 9.05
CA GLU A 179 13.45 -0.29 10.43
C GLU A 179 12.29 0.40 11.17
N THR A 180 11.60 1.31 10.51
CA THR A 180 10.52 2.10 11.12
C THR A 180 9.13 1.56 10.80
N GLY A 181 8.95 0.78 9.73
CA GLY A 181 7.65 0.37 9.22
C GLY A 181 6.85 1.48 8.54
N ILE A 182 7.41 2.69 8.43
CA ILE A 182 6.73 3.85 7.83
C ILE A 182 6.76 3.74 6.31
N GLN A 183 5.63 4.06 5.68
CA GLN A 183 5.51 4.14 4.24
C GLN A 183 6.41 5.25 3.70
N VAL A 184 7.30 4.89 2.79
CA VAL A 184 8.22 5.84 2.14
C VAL A 184 7.79 6.18 0.73
N TYR A 185 7.00 5.29 0.12
CA TYR A 185 6.44 5.48 -1.21
C TYR A 185 5.14 4.71 -1.37
N HIS A 186 4.18 5.33 -2.03
CA HIS A 186 2.96 4.70 -2.51
C HIS A 186 2.66 5.20 -3.91
N ALA A 187 2.32 4.29 -4.81
CA ALA A 187 1.75 4.64 -6.11
C ALA A 187 0.53 3.77 -6.38
N GLU A 188 -0.44 4.36 -7.03
CA GLU A 188 -1.64 3.69 -7.49
C GLU A 188 -1.92 4.09 -8.94
N HIS A 189 -2.29 3.09 -9.73
CA HIS A 189 -2.64 3.27 -11.12
C HIS A 189 -3.85 2.40 -11.48
N ALA A 190 -4.80 3.00 -12.16
CA ALA A 190 -5.94 2.28 -12.71
C ALA A 190 -6.27 2.79 -14.12
N THR A 191 -6.55 1.87 -15.02
CA THR A 191 -6.82 2.18 -16.43
C THR A 191 -8.17 1.63 -16.83
N ASP A 192 -8.94 2.46 -17.55
CA ASP A 192 -10.22 2.08 -18.13
C ASP A 192 -11.22 1.52 -17.08
N VAL A 193 -11.22 2.14 -15.88
CA VAL A 193 -12.10 1.80 -14.78
C VAL A 193 -13.51 2.34 -15.05
N LEU A 194 -14.53 1.57 -14.70
CA LEU A 194 -15.94 2.00 -14.81
C LEU A 194 -16.48 2.42 -13.44
N ASN A 195 -17.15 3.56 -13.38
CA ASN A 195 -17.94 3.94 -12.21
C ASN A 195 -19.30 3.21 -12.19
N GLU A 196 -20.12 3.49 -11.17
CA GLU A 196 -21.47 2.93 -11.01
C GLU A 196 -22.42 3.26 -12.18
N ASN A 197 -22.13 4.30 -12.96
CA ASN A 197 -22.91 4.73 -14.13
C ASN A 197 -22.35 4.17 -15.46
N GLN A 198 -21.39 3.23 -15.38
CA GLN A 198 -20.70 2.66 -16.55
C GLN A 198 -19.89 3.70 -17.35
N GLN A 199 -19.47 4.79 -16.71
CA GLN A 199 -18.62 5.80 -17.31
C GLN A 199 -17.16 5.46 -17.03
N MET A 200 -16.32 5.60 -18.04
CA MET A 200 -14.91 5.19 -18.01
C MET A 200 -14.01 6.31 -17.49
N PHE A 201 -13.01 5.94 -16.68
CA PHE A 201 -11.95 6.85 -16.26
C PHE A 201 -10.63 6.08 -16.04
N SER A 202 -9.54 6.83 -16.05
CA SER A 202 -8.20 6.32 -15.69
C SER A 202 -7.52 7.33 -14.78
N TYR A 203 -6.70 6.86 -13.85
CA TYR A 203 -5.93 7.74 -12.98
C TYR A 203 -4.61 7.13 -12.57
N SER A 204 -3.71 8.00 -12.11
CA SER A 204 -2.47 7.61 -11.45
C SER A 204 -2.11 8.65 -10.40
N CYS A 205 -1.72 8.19 -9.23
CA CYS A 205 -1.26 9.05 -8.16
C CYS A 205 -0.05 8.44 -7.45
N LYS A 206 0.67 9.27 -6.70
CA LYS A 206 1.76 8.84 -5.81
C LYS A 206 1.79 9.68 -4.54
N VAL A 207 2.37 9.11 -3.50
CA VAL A 207 2.75 9.78 -2.26
C VAL A 207 4.20 9.44 -1.97
N LEU A 208 5.03 10.43 -1.73
CA LEU A 208 6.46 10.28 -1.51
C LEU A 208 6.84 10.90 -0.16
N LEU A 209 7.57 10.15 0.67
CA LEU A 209 8.20 10.70 1.88
C LEU A 209 9.41 11.55 1.47
N ILE A 210 9.37 12.84 1.76
CA ILE A 210 10.40 13.81 1.35
C ILE A 210 11.27 14.30 2.51
N ASP A 211 10.81 14.15 3.77
CA ASP A 211 11.57 14.49 4.97
C ASP A 211 11.04 13.77 6.21
N SER A 212 11.87 13.52 7.22
CA SER A 212 11.46 12.88 8.46
C SER A 212 12.42 13.11 9.63
N SER A 213 11.92 13.00 10.88
CA SER A 213 12.74 13.01 12.10
C SER A 213 13.68 11.80 12.19
N THR A 214 13.32 10.68 11.60
CA THR A 214 14.08 9.42 11.62
C THR A 214 15.22 9.40 10.59
N GLY A 215 15.34 10.44 9.77
CA GLY A 215 16.34 10.54 8.71
C GLY A 215 16.05 9.66 7.49
N VAL A 216 14.85 9.12 7.38
CA VAL A 216 14.39 8.42 6.18
C VAL A 216 13.92 9.48 5.20
N VAL A 217 14.62 9.64 4.10
CA VAL A 217 14.25 10.54 3.00
C VAL A 217 14.54 9.81 1.70
N ILE A 218 13.57 9.68 0.84
CA ILE A 218 13.80 9.13 -0.50
C ILE A 218 14.00 10.31 -1.45
N PRO A 219 15.17 10.39 -2.13
CA PRO A 219 15.36 11.39 -3.17
C PRO A 219 14.29 11.18 -4.24
N ASP A 220 13.78 12.29 -4.79
CA ASP A 220 12.75 12.24 -5.83
C ASP A 220 13.12 11.20 -6.89
N LEU A 221 12.36 10.09 -6.91
CA LEU A 221 12.54 8.97 -7.83
C LEU A 221 12.19 9.36 -9.29
N THR A 222 12.37 10.62 -9.66
CA THR A 222 12.31 11.07 -11.07
C THR A 222 13.41 10.45 -11.92
N GLY A 223 14.29 9.64 -11.30
CA GLY A 223 15.36 8.88 -11.95
C GLY A 223 14.87 7.66 -12.77
N PRO A 224 15.82 6.88 -13.31
CA PRO A 224 15.55 5.83 -14.31
C PRO A 224 14.62 4.71 -13.86
N VAL A 225 14.35 4.53 -12.57
CA VAL A 225 13.44 3.49 -12.04
C VAL A 225 11.97 3.85 -12.35
N MET A 226 11.58 5.11 -12.16
CA MET A 226 10.26 5.60 -12.58
C MET A 226 10.09 5.56 -14.10
N LEU A 227 11.17 5.83 -14.85
CA LEU A 227 11.13 5.75 -16.31
C LEU A 227 10.89 4.32 -16.79
N LEU A 228 11.43 3.31 -16.09
CA LEU A 228 11.22 1.91 -16.41
C LEU A 228 9.81 1.43 -16.09
N THR A 229 9.23 1.84 -14.97
CA THR A 229 7.81 1.56 -14.65
C THR A 229 6.86 2.30 -15.58
N LEU A 230 7.10 3.57 -15.88
CA LEU A 230 6.30 4.33 -16.85
C LEU A 230 6.41 3.74 -18.27
N ILE A 231 7.59 3.29 -18.69
CA ILE A 231 7.82 2.65 -19.99
C ILE A 231 7.14 1.27 -20.03
N ALA A 232 7.19 0.50 -18.95
CA ALA A 232 6.52 -0.80 -18.87
C ALA A 232 4.98 -0.66 -18.94
N ILE A 233 4.42 0.42 -18.43
CA ILE A 233 2.98 0.71 -18.45
C ILE A 233 2.54 1.32 -19.78
N THR A 234 3.33 2.25 -20.37
CA THR A 234 2.93 2.95 -21.60
C THR A 234 3.06 2.11 -22.87
N ILE A 235 4.01 1.18 -22.94
CA ILE A 235 4.19 0.30 -24.11
C ILE A 235 2.98 -0.58 -24.39
N PRO A 236 2.35 -1.29 -23.41
CA PRO A 236 1.13 -2.04 -23.62
C PRO A 236 -0.05 -1.18 -24.10
N ILE A 237 -0.22 0.03 -23.53
CA ILE A 237 -1.31 0.95 -23.90
C ILE A 237 -1.19 1.39 -25.37
N VAL A 238 0.00 1.77 -25.81
CA VAL A 238 0.24 2.18 -27.22
C VAL A 238 0.05 1.00 -28.18
N LEU A 239 0.42 -0.21 -27.77
CA LEU A 239 0.23 -1.41 -28.60
C LEU A 239 -1.23 -1.84 -28.65
N HIS A 240 -1.99 -1.66 -27.57
CA HIS A 240 -3.42 -1.95 -27.53
C HIS A 240 -4.22 -0.99 -28.41
N LYS A 241 -4.01 0.32 -28.30
CA LYS A 241 -4.64 1.33 -29.18
C LYS A 241 -4.34 1.09 -30.68
N ARG A 242 -3.15 0.57 -31.04
CA ARG A 242 -2.84 0.24 -32.44
C ARG A 242 -3.57 -0.99 -32.94
N LYS A 243 -4.02 -1.91 -32.07
CA LYS A 243 -4.83 -3.08 -32.49
C LYS A 243 -6.30 -2.72 -32.72
N THR A 244 -6.87 -1.82 -31.91
CA THR A 244 -8.28 -1.39 -32.03
C THR A 244 -8.52 -0.45 -33.22
N LEU A 245 -7.51 0.25 -33.72
CA LEU A 245 -7.60 1.12 -34.92
C LEU A 245 -7.48 0.37 -36.25
N LYS A 246 -7.31 -0.96 -36.25
CA LYS A 246 -7.17 -1.79 -37.47
C LYS A 246 -8.40 -2.67 -37.75
N HIS A 247 -9.49 -2.46 -37.07
CA HIS A 247 -10.81 -3.03 -37.35
C HIS A 247 -11.79 -1.87 -37.49
#